data_73c8b6ed24db8747932a55e7b55aaaed
#
_entry.id   73c8b6ed24db8747932a55e7b55aaaed
#
_cell.length_a   1.000
_cell.length_b   1.000
_cell.length_c   1.000
_cell.angle_alpha   90.00
_cell.angle_beta   90.00
_cell.angle_gamma   90.00
#
_symmetry.space_group_name_H-M   'P 1'
#
loop_
_entity.id
_entity.type
_entity.pdbx_description
1 polymer ?
#
loop_
_entity_poly.entity_id
_entity_poly.type
_entity_poly.pdbx_seq_one_letter_code
_entity_poly.pdbx_strand_id
1 'polypeptide(L)'
;MKMIKKLIIAMSLWIFCHTLYLFIDGLNDEGKKADVAIVLGTKMNNDGTLSARLQARLDQSIVLYRQQRVKKIIVSGIGHGPNLQQAKRMHEYLLSQDIPATDIYADDKGYDTERNVKYSLAIMKENNLHSAISVSQYFHQTRAKMLFRKAGFDNISSSSPRYFEWQDIIAVPREFVAFYVEWLWTW
;
A
#
# COMPACT_ATOMS: atom_id res chain seq x y z
N MET A 1 -0.87 39.87 -15.95
CA MET A 1 -0.78 39.73 -14.48
C MET A 1 -2.01 39.10 -13.83
N LYS A 2 -3.25 39.61 -14.03
CA LYS A 2 -4.48 39.05 -13.38
C LYS A 2 -4.77 37.60 -13.74
N MET A 3 -4.56 37.18 -15.00
CA MET A 3 -4.78 35.82 -15.46
C MET A 3 -3.78 34.80 -14.83
N ILE A 4 -2.50 35.17 -14.75
CA ILE A 4 -1.47 34.34 -14.11
C ILE A 4 -1.77 34.12 -12.63
N LYS A 5 -2.19 35.18 -11.91
CA LYS A 5 -2.61 35.06 -10.49
C LYS A 5 -3.78 34.07 -10.34
N LYS A 6 -4.80 34.14 -11.23
CA LYS A 6 -5.92 33.19 -11.20
C LYS A 6 -5.49 31.75 -11.45
N LEU A 7 -4.56 31.52 -12.39
CA LEU A 7 -4.02 30.20 -12.66
C LEU A 7 -3.24 29.64 -11.47
N ILE A 8 -2.41 30.45 -10.82
CA ILE A 8 -1.67 30.06 -9.61
C ILE A 8 -2.64 29.67 -8.49
N ILE A 9 -3.67 30.50 -8.25
CA ILE A 9 -4.68 30.21 -7.21
C ILE A 9 -5.42 28.90 -7.54
N ALA A 10 -5.85 28.70 -8.78
CA ALA A 10 -6.54 27.48 -9.20
C ALA A 10 -5.66 26.25 -9.01
N MET A 11 -4.37 26.32 -9.40
CA MET A 11 -3.40 25.24 -9.20
C MET A 11 -3.17 24.94 -7.72
N SER A 12 -2.99 25.96 -6.89
CA SER A 12 -2.81 25.79 -5.45
C SER A 12 -4.03 25.15 -4.79
N LEU A 13 -5.24 25.58 -5.18
CA LEU A 13 -6.49 24.99 -4.71
C LEU A 13 -6.62 23.52 -5.14
N TRP A 14 -6.27 23.21 -6.39
CA TRP A 14 -6.25 21.84 -6.90
C TRP A 14 -5.33 20.94 -6.07
N ILE A 15 -4.07 21.37 -5.86
CA ILE A 15 -3.09 20.61 -5.06
C ILE A 15 -3.62 20.41 -3.63
N PHE A 16 -4.16 21.45 -3.02
CA PHE A 16 -4.71 21.37 -1.66
C PHE A 16 -5.89 20.39 -1.58
N CYS A 17 -6.89 20.52 -2.45
CA CYS A 17 -8.06 19.64 -2.45
C CYS A 17 -7.69 18.18 -2.72
N HIS A 18 -6.78 17.93 -3.68
CA HIS A 18 -6.33 16.57 -3.96
C HIS A 18 -5.54 15.98 -2.79
N THR A 19 -4.63 16.75 -2.19
CA THR A 19 -3.89 16.31 -0.99
C THR A 19 -4.83 15.99 0.15
N LEU A 20 -5.82 16.83 0.40
CA LEU A 20 -6.85 16.56 1.42
C LEU A 20 -7.63 15.28 1.11
N TYR A 21 -7.97 15.05 -0.15
CA TYR A 21 -8.61 13.82 -0.60
C TYR A 21 -7.73 12.59 -0.32
N LEU A 22 -6.41 12.63 -0.60
CA LEU A 22 -5.49 11.54 -0.28
C LEU A 22 -5.49 11.20 1.22
N PHE A 23 -5.53 12.21 2.09
CA PHE A 23 -5.60 12.03 3.54
C PHE A 23 -6.92 11.38 3.97
N ILE A 24 -8.04 11.92 3.51
CA ILE A 24 -9.38 11.41 3.88
C ILE A 24 -9.55 9.98 3.39
N ASP A 25 -9.26 9.71 2.12
CA ASP A 25 -9.41 8.39 1.51
C ASP A 25 -8.45 7.37 2.12
N GLY A 26 -7.22 7.77 2.43
CA GLY A 26 -6.21 6.88 2.97
C GLY A 26 -6.40 6.56 4.45
N LEU A 27 -6.96 7.47 5.25
CA LEU A 27 -7.26 7.24 6.66
C LEU A 27 -8.65 6.62 6.89
N ASN A 28 -9.49 6.59 5.85
CA ASN A 28 -10.82 6.01 5.93
C ASN A 28 -10.73 4.48 5.80
N ASP A 29 -10.89 3.79 6.92
CA ASP A 29 -11.08 2.34 6.95
C ASP A 29 -12.59 2.04 6.92
N GLU A 30 -13.08 1.53 5.79
CA GLU A 30 -14.50 1.23 5.59
C GLU A 30 -15.02 0.06 6.45
N GLY A 31 -14.18 -0.54 7.29
CA GLY A 31 -14.55 -1.69 8.13
C GLY A 31 -14.89 -2.98 7.36
N LYS A 32 -14.66 -3.01 6.06
CA LYS A 32 -14.99 -4.15 5.19
C LYS A 32 -14.22 -5.41 5.57
N LYS A 33 -14.83 -6.57 5.27
CA LYS A 33 -14.16 -7.87 5.24
C LYS A 33 -13.71 -8.18 3.82
N ALA A 34 -12.62 -8.94 3.71
CA ALA A 34 -12.09 -9.41 2.43
C ALA A 34 -11.43 -10.79 2.61
N ASP A 35 -11.07 -11.46 1.52
CA ASP A 35 -10.37 -12.73 1.59
C ASP A 35 -8.94 -12.56 2.07
N VAL A 36 -8.27 -11.44 1.67
CA VAL A 36 -6.85 -11.25 1.93
C VAL A 36 -6.49 -9.79 2.24
N ALA A 37 -5.52 -9.58 3.13
CA ALA A 37 -4.79 -8.33 3.29
C ALA A 37 -3.53 -8.35 2.41
N ILE A 38 -3.30 -7.31 1.60
CA ILE A 38 -2.10 -7.17 0.78
C ILE A 38 -1.21 -6.09 1.40
N VAL A 39 -0.11 -6.51 2.02
CA VAL A 39 0.86 -5.61 2.63
C VAL A 39 1.88 -5.18 1.57
N LEU A 40 1.82 -3.91 1.18
CA LEU A 40 2.76 -3.34 0.21
C LEU A 40 4.09 -3.01 0.89
N GLY A 41 5.18 -3.44 0.27
CA GLY A 41 6.53 -3.16 0.74
C GLY A 41 6.87 -1.66 0.78
N THR A 42 7.88 -1.32 1.56
CA THR A 42 8.48 0.01 1.63
C THR A 42 9.96 -0.12 2.02
N LYS A 43 10.69 0.98 2.15
CA LYS A 43 12.12 0.95 2.48
C LYS A 43 12.38 0.17 3.78
N MET A 44 13.35 -0.74 3.75
CA MET A 44 13.91 -1.42 4.93
C MET A 44 15.04 -0.57 5.55
N ASN A 45 15.45 -0.92 6.76
CA ASN A 45 16.66 -0.37 7.37
C ASN A 45 17.91 -0.87 6.62
N ASN A 46 19.02 -0.13 6.73
CA ASN A 46 20.27 -0.48 6.04
C ASN A 46 20.90 -1.80 6.52
N ASP A 47 20.58 -2.23 7.73
CA ASP A 47 20.99 -3.50 8.33
C ASP A 47 20.13 -4.71 7.91
N GLY A 48 19.13 -4.48 7.03
CA GLY A 48 18.22 -5.53 6.56
C GLY A 48 17.06 -5.84 7.52
N THR A 49 16.90 -5.08 8.59
CA THR A 49 15.74 -5.19 9.48
C THR A 49 14.52 -4.43 8.93
N LEU A 50 13.35 -4.74 9.44
CA LEU A 50 12.13 -4.02 9.09
C LEU A 50 12.21 -2.57 9.59
N SER A 51 11.92 -1.59 8.73
CA SER A 51 11.74 -0.22 9.19
C SER A 51 10.47 -0.11 10.03
N ALA A 52 10.40 0.88 10.92
CA ALA A 52 9.22 1.12 11.74
C ALA A 52 7.94 1.31 10.89
N ARG A 53 8.08 1.95 9.71
CA ARG A 53 6.99 2.09 8.74
C ARG A 53 6.52 0.75 8.17
N LEU A 54 7.44 -0.15 7.81
CA LEU A 54 7.11 -1.46 7.29
C LEU A 54 6.50 -2.34 8.37
N GLN A 55 7.05 -2.29 9.58
CA GLN A 55 6.49 -3.00 10.73
C GLN A 55 5.07 -2.53 11.04
N ALA A 56 4.79 -1.22 11.04
CA ALA A 56 3.45 -0.70 11.26
C ALA A 56 2.43 -1.24 10.22
N ARG A 57 2.83 -1.44 8.96
CA ARG A 57 1.96 -2.10 7.96
C ARG A 57 1.68 -3.56 8.31
N LEU A 58 2.70 -4.29 8.72
CA LEU A 58 2.54 -5.70 9.12
C LEU A 58 1.64 -5.80 10.35
N ASP A 59 1.86 -4.95 11.36
CA ASP A 59 1.01 -4.89 12.56
C ASP A 59 -0.45 -4.61 12.21
N GLN A 60 -0.71 -3.69 11.26
CA GLN A 60 -2.07 -3.44 10.79
C GLN A 60 -2.69 -4.68 10.11
N SER A 61 -1.91 -5.43 9.33
CA SER A 61 -2.41 -6.67 8.72
C SER A 61 -2.72 -7.75 9.76
N ILE A 62 -1.92 -7.84 10.83
CA ILE A 62 -2.17 -8.73 11.97
C ILE A 62 -3.47 -8.33 12.69
N VAL A 63 -3.72 -7.03 12.88
CA VAL A 63 -4.98 -6.53 13.45
C VAL A 63 -6.16 -6.98 12.59
N LEU A 64 -6.09 -6.80 11.27
CA LEU A 64 -7.14 -7.24 10.35
C LEU A 64 -7.38 -8.75 10.42
N TYR A 65 -6.32 -9.53 10.48
CA TYR A 65 -6.39 -10.99 10.58
C TYR A 65 -7.02 -11.44 11.92
N ARG A 66 -6.55 -10.90 13.06
CA ARG A 66 -7.10 -11.22 14.40
C ARG A 66 -8.55 -10.77 14.58
N GLN A 67 -8.96 -9.71 13.91
CA GLN A 67 -10.36 -9.26 13.86
C GLN A 67 -11.22 -10.07 12.89
N GLN A 68 -10.67 -11.10 12.25
CA GLN A 68 -11.37 -11.91 11.24
C GLN A 68 -11.95 -11.07 10.07
N ARG A 69 -11.30 -9.96 9.77
CA ARG A 69 -11.62 -9.15 8.59
C ARG A 69 -10.98 -9.72 7.33
N VAL A 70 -9.87 -10.43 7.48
CA VAL A 70 -9.21 -11.19 6.41
C VAL A 70 -8.84 -12.59 6.90
N LYS A 71 -8.71 -13.53 5.97
CA LYS A 71 -8.31 -14.93 6.27
C LYS A 71 -6.89 -15.23 5.85
N LYS A 72 -6.31 -14.41 4.98
CA LYS A 72 -4.98 -14.59 4.40
C LYS A 72 -4.25 -13.26 4.36
N ILE A 73 -2.93 -13.31 4.28
CA ILE A 73 -2.07 -12.13 4.14
C ILE A 73 -1.12 -12.37 2.96
N ILE A 74 -1.06 -11.45 2.02
CA ILE A 74 -0.01 -11.39 0.99
C ILE A 74 0.97 -10.31 1.43
N VAL A 75 2.27 -10.63 1.48
CA VAL A 75 3.34 -9.65 1.65
C VAL A 75 4.06 -9.49 0.31
N SER A 76 4.12 -8.27 -0.21
CA SER A 76 4.65 -7.99 -1.54
C SER A 76 5.75 -6.93 -1.50
N GLY A 77 6.95 -7.30 -1.95
CA GLY A 77 8.09 -6.41 -2.04
C GLY A 77 9.42 -7.16 -2.15
N ILE A 78 10.27 -6.75 -3.07
CA ILE A 78 11.59 -7.37 -3.25
C ILE A 78 12.67 -6.76 -2.33
N GLY A 79 12.50 -5.50 -1.94
CA GLY A 79 13.55 -4.71 -1.28
C GLY A 79 14.49 -4.01 -2.28
N HIS A 80 15.48 -3.28 -1.77
CA HIS A 80 16.43 -2.51 -2.57
C HIS A 80 17.87 -2.80 -2.13
N GLY A 81 18.79 -2.89 -3.11
CA GLY A 81 20.21 -3.14 -2.84
C GLY A 81 20.48 -4.51 -2.19
N PRO A 82 21.33 -4.59 -1.15
CA PRO A 82 21.66 -5.85 -0.49
C PRO A 82 20.47 -6.48 0.25
N ASN A 83 19.36 -5.78 0.36
CA ASN A 83 18.16 -6.19 1.12
C ASN A 83 17.06 -6.77 0.24
N LEU A 84 17.40 -7.53 -0.80
CA LEU A 84 16.48 -8.17 -1.74
C LEU A 84 15.58 -9.26 -1.14
N GLN A 85 15.44 -9.34 0.18
CA GLN A 85 14.65 -10.36 0.87
C GLN A 85 13.48 -9.76 1.66
N GLN A 86 12.92 -8.64 1.20
CA GLN A 86 11.89 -7.93 1.95
C GLN A 86 10.67 -8.83 2.23
N ALA A 87 10.12 -9.47 1.21
CA ALA A 87 8.97 -10.37 1.37
C ALA A 87 9.27 -11.51 2.37
N LYS A 88 10.50 -12.07 2.34
CA LYS A 88 10.92 -13.08 3.30
C LYS A 88 10.96 -12.54 4.74
N ARG A 89 11.51 -11.34 4.96
CA ARG A 89 11.54 -10.71 6.28
C ARG A 89 10.14 -10.38 6.80
N MET A 90 9.26 -9.92 5.93
CA MET A 90 7.86 -9.69 6.26
C MET A 90 7.15 -10.99 6.64
N HIS A 91 7.39 -12.07 5.91
CA HIS A 91 6.86 -13.40 6.20
C HIS A 91 7.37 -13.93 7.54
N GLU A 92 8.69 -13.86 7.80
CA GLU A 92 9.29 -14.27 9.08
C GLU A 92 8.70 -13.49 10.26
N TYR A 93 8.47 -12.18 10.09
CA TYR A 93 7.81 -11.36 11.10
C TYR A 93 6.38 -11.83 11.40
N LEU A 94 5.57 -12.11 10.38
CA LEU A 94 4.21 -12.60 10.58
C LEU A 94 4.19 -13.96 11.29
N LEU A 95 5.11 -14.87 10.96
CA LEU A 95 5.28 -16.14 11.67
C LEU A 95 5.60 -15.91 13.15
N SER A 96 6.48 -14.97 13.46
CA SER A 96 6.84 -14.63 14.86
C SER A 96 5.67 -14.03 15.65
N GLN A 97 4.60 -13.60 14.98
CA GLN A 97 3.37 -13.09 15.56
C GLN A 97 2.22 -14.13 15.55
N ASP A 98 2.56 -15.41 15.44
CA ASP A 98 1.64 -16.56 15.47
C ASP A 98 0.62 -16.57 14.31
N ILE A 99 0.94 -15.95 13.17
CA ILE A 99 0.14 -16.11 11.95
C ILE A 99 0.57 -17.44 11.28
N PRO A 100 -0.35 -18.37 11.01
CA PRO A 100 -0.01 -19.64 10.38
C PRO A 100 0.65 -19.48 9.02
N ALA A 101 1.70 -20.25 8.74
CA ALA A 101 2.41 -20.21 7.45
C ALA A 101 1.48 -20.48 6.26
N THR A 102 0.44 -21.30 6.45
CA THR A 102 -0.59 -21.60 5.44
C THR A 102 -1.46 -20.40 5.08
N ASP A 103 -1.42 -19.33 5.88
CA ASP A 103 -2.23 -18.13 5.71
C ASP A 103 -1.42 -16.94 5.18
N ILE A 104 -0.11 -17.16 4.90
CA ILE A 104 0.80 -16.12 4.41
C ILE A 104 1.31 -16.48 3.02
N TYR A 105 1.16 -15.57 2.06
CA TYR A 105 1.78 -15.65 0.74
C TYR A 105 2.84 -14.57 0.61
N ALA A 106 3.98 -14.91 0.02
CA ALA A 106 5.09 -13.96 -0.18
C ALA A 106 5.34 -13.74 -1.67
N ASP A 107 5.30 -12.48 -2.10
CA ASP A 107 5.70 -12.02 -3.42
C ASP A 107 7.06 -11.31 -3.33
N ASP A 108 8.09 -11.93 -3.88
CA ASP A 108 9.47 -11.43 -3.95
C ASP A 108 9.82 -10.79 -5.31
N LYS A 109 8.83 -10.51 -6.16
CA LYS A 109 8.99 -9.94 -7.52
C LYS A 109 8.53 -8.49 -7.63
N GLY A 110 7.79 -8.01 -6.63
CA GLY A 110 7.24 -6.66 -6.61
C GLY A 110 8.27 -5.60 -6.21
N TYR A 111 8.94 -4.94 -7.17
CA TYR A 111 9.90 -3.88 -6.87
C TYR A 111 9.34 -2.45 -7.04
N ASP A 112 8.16 -2.31 -7.59
CA ASP A 112 7.36 -1.08 -7.65
C ASP A 112 5.88 -1.38 -7.39
N THR A 113 5.07 -0.35 -7.26
CA THR A 113 3.65 -0.52 -6.90
C THR A 113 2.86 -1.27 -7.96
N GLU A 114 3.15 -1.03 -9.24
CA GLU A 114 2.48 -1.72 -10.35
C GLU A 114 2.74 -3.23 -10.31
N ARG A 115 4.00 -3.62 -10.10
CA ARG A 115 4.36 -5.04 -9.98
C ARG A 115 3.85 -5.68 -8.71
N ASN A 116 3.86 -4.96 -7.58
CA ASN A 116 3.22 -5.44 -6.36
C ASN A 116 1.74 -5.77 -6.60
N VAL A 117 1.01 -4.91 -7.32
CA VAL A 117 -0.38 -5.18 -7.70
C VAL A 117 -0.46 -6.40 -8.62
N LYS A 118 0.32 -6.44 -9.69
CA LYS A 118 0.31 -7.53 -10.69
C LYS A 118 0.57 -8.90 -10.04
N TYR A 119 1.61 -9.02 -9.24
CA TYR A 119 1.97 -10.31 -8.63
C TYR A 119 1.04 -10.68 -7.48
N SER A 120 0.56 -9.73 -6.69
CA SER A 120 -0.49 -9.99 -5.69
C SER A 120 -1.77 -10.52 -6.34
N LEU A 121 -2.20 -9.95 -7.47
CA LEU A 121 -3.37 -10.44 -8.22
C LEU A 121 -3.15 -11.84 -8.81
N ALA A 122 -1.93 -12.16 -9.24
CA ALA A 122 -1.59 -13.52 -9.69
C ALA A 122 -1.74 -14.54 -8.55
N ILE A 123 -1.17 -14.24 -7.37
CA ILE A 123 -1.32 -15.07 -6.17
C ILE A 123 -2.80 -15.23 -5.79
N MET A 124 -3.55 -14.14 -5.82
CA MET A 124 -5.00 -14.18 -5.52
C MET A 124 -5.74 -15.10 -6.48
N LYS A 125 -5.47 -15.00 -7.78
CA LYS A 125 -6.09 -15.85 -8.81
C LYS A 125 -5.79 -17.33 -8.61
N GLU A 126 -4.52 -17.67 -8.33
CA GLU A 126 -4.09 -19.05 -8.07
C GLU A 126 -4.74 -19.66 -6.81
N ASN A 127 -5.11 -18.82 -5.84
CA ASN A 127 -5.68 -19.24 -4.56
C ASN A 127 -7.19 -18.96 -4.42
N ASN A 128 -7.89 -18.62 -5.52
CA ASN A 128 -9.33 -18.31 -5.54
C ASN A 128 -9.73 -17.23 -4.52
N LEU A 129 -8.92 -16.16 -4.39
CA LEU A 129 -9.20 -15.00 -3.56
C LEU A 129 -9.83 -13.89 -4.42
N HIS A 130 -10.98 -13.35 -4.01
CA HIS A 130 -11.81 -12.46 -4.83
C HIS A 130 -12.00 -11.06 -4.25
N SER A 131 -11.47 -10.82 -3.05
CA SER A 131 -11.56 -9.52 -2.37
C SER A 131 -10.29 -9.24 -1.58
N ALA A 132 -9.88 -7.96 -1.53
CA ALA A 132 -8.64 -7.58 -0.85
C ALA A 132 -8.76 -6.28 -0.06
N ILE A 133 -7.92 -6.18 1.00
CA ILE A 133 -7.66 -4.95 1.72
C ILE A 133 -6.19 -4.59 1.49
N SER A 134 -5.92 -3.48 0.81
CA SER A 134 -4.57 -2.92 0.70
C SER A 134 -4.11 -2.36 2.04
N VAL A 135 -2.92 -2.77 2.49
CA VAL A 135 -2.31 -2.28 3.72
C VAL A 135 -1.04 -1.50 3.37
N SER A 136 -1.09 -0.19 3.54
CA SER A 136 0.00 0.74 3.26
C SER A 136 -0.19 2.03 4.07
N GLN A 137 0.74 3.01 3.94
CA GLN A 137 0.54 4.32 4.54
C GLN A 137 -0.63 5.06 3.89
N TYR A 138 -1.31 5.89 4.67
CA TYR A 138 -2.49 6.65 4.28
C TYR A 138 -2.32 7.41 2.96
N PHE A 139 -1.21 8.10 2.77
CA PHE A 139 -0.97 8.91 1.57
C PHE A 139 -0.82 8.06 0.29
N HIS A 140 -0.50 6.77 0.42
CA HIS A 140 -0.28 5.84 -0.68
C HIS A 140 -1.55 5.07 -1.10
N GLN A 141 -2.58 4.97 -0.26
CA GLN A 141 -3.73 4.09 -0.47
C GLN A 141 -4.54 4.43 -1.72
N THR A 142 -4.78 5.71 -1.98
CA THR A 142 -5.55 6.15 -3.15
C THR A 142 -4.88 5.68 -4.45
N ARG A 143 -3.56 5.82 -4.56
CA ARG A 143 -2.79 5.36 -5.71
C ARG A 143 -2.75 3.83 -5.81
N ALA A 144 -2.56 3.13 -4.69
CA ALA A 144 -2.60 1.68 -4.68
C ALA A 144 -3.97 1.15 -5.16
N LYS A 145 -5.08 1.64 -4.60
CA LYS A 145 -6.44 1.25 -5.04
C LYS A 145 -6.68 1.58 -6.51
N MET A 146 -6.19 2.72 -7.00
CA MET A 146 -6.27 3.09 -8.42
C MET A 146 -5.59 2.04 -9.30
N LEU A 147 -4.39 1.59 -8.95
CA LEU A 147 -3.66 0.58 -9.72
C LEU A 147 -4.35 -0.78 -9.70
N PHE A 148 -4.91 -1.23 -8.57
CA PHE A 148 -5.72 -2.45 -8.53
C PHE A 148 -6.91 -2.35 -9.49
N ARG A 149 -7.64 -1.22 -9.49
CA ARG A 149 -8.79 -1.01 -10.39
C ARG A 149 -8.37 -0.95 -11.86
N LYS A 150 -7.27 -0.29 -12.18
CA LYS A 150 -6.70 -0.28 -13.55
C LYS A 150 -6.32 -1.69 -14.01
N ALA A 151 -5.88 -2.57 -13.10
CA ALA A 151 -5.63 -3.98 -13.38
C ALA A 151 -6.91 -4.84 -13.48
N GLY A 152 -8.11 -4.22 -13.45
CA GLY A 152 -9.38 -4.90 -13.54
C GLY A 152 -9.88 -5.52 -12.23
N PHE A 153 -9.31 -5.10 -11.07
CA PHE A 153 -9.70 -5.61 -9.76
C PHE A 153 -10.39 -4.53 -8.91
N ASP A 154 -11.72 -4.49 -8.94
CA ASP A 154 -12.53 -3.46 -8.27
C ASP A 154 -12.82 -3.76 -6.79
N ASN A 155 -12.77 -5.04 -6.38
CA ASN A 155 -13.09 -5.45 -5.01
C ASN A 155 -11.90 -5.23 -4.06
N ILE A 156 -11.41 -4.00 -4.02
CA ILE A 156 -10.28 -3.51 -3.24
C ILE A 156 -10.74 -2.40 -2.29
N SER A 157 -10.46 -2.57 -1.01
CA SER A 157 -10.54 -1.52 0.02
C SER A 157 -9.17 -1.26 0.61
N SER A 158 -9.07 -0.39 1.61
CA SER A 158 -7.79 -0.06 2.23
C SER A 158 -7.89 0.04 3.74
N SER A 159 -6.78 -0.26 4.41
CA SER A 159 -6.62 -0.04 5.84
C SER A 159 -5.19 0.44 6.11
N SER A 160 -5.04 1.61 6.70
CA SER A 160 -3.74 2.21 6.99
C SER A 160 -3.39 2.10 8.46
N PRO A 161 -2.13 1.77 8.81
CA PRO A 161 -1.66 1.92 10.17
C PRO A 161 -1.74 3.38 10.59
N ARG A 162 -2.08 3.64 11.84
CA ARG A 162 -2.02 4.98 12.44
C ARG A 162 -0.59 5.30 12.87
N TYR A 163 0.30 5.28 11.89
CA TYR A 163 1.73 5.56 12.04
C TYR A 163 2.11 6.73 11.16
N PHE A 164 2.65 7.78 11.76
CA PHE A 164 3.03 9.03 11.11
C PHE A 164 4.48 9.33 11.46
N GLU A 165 5.23 9.81 10.50
CA GLU A 165 6.61 10.27 10.70
C GLU A 165 6.87 11.56 9.91
N TRP A 166 7.89 12.32 10.34
CA TRP A 166 8.21 13.61 9.72
C TRP A 166 8.51 13.50 8.21
N GLN A 167 9.00 12.36 7.75
CA GLN A 167 9.28 12.09 6.35
C GLN A 167 8.02 12.06 5.47
N ASP A 168 6.84 11.94 6.06
CA ASP A 168 5.56 12.00 5.36
C ASP A 168 5.35 13.36 4.69
N ILE A 169 5.96 14.44 5.24
CA ILE A 169 5.91 15.80 4.65
C ILE A 169 6.49 15.77 3.22
N ILE A 170 7.51 14.95 2.97
CA ILE A 170 8.12 14.80 1.63
C ILE A 170 7.37 13.73 0.82
N ALA A 171 6.87 12.69 1.47
CA ALA A 171 6.17 11.59 0.80
C ALA A 171 4.84 12.05 0.17
N VAL A 172 4.06 12.88 0.85
CA VAL A 172 2.75 13.34 0.38
C VAL A 172 2.82 14.11 -0.95
N PRO A 173 3.67 15.14 -1.14
CA PRO A 173 3.83 15.79 -2.44
C PRO A 173 4.30 14.84 -3.54
N ARG A 174 5.17 13.89 -3.22
CA ARG A 174 5.63 12.87 -4.17
C ARG A 174 4.47 11.97 -4.62
N GLU A 175 3.59 11.57 -3.72
CA GLU A 175 2.42 10.75 -4.06
C GLU A 175 1.42 11.50 -4.94
N PHE A 176 1.27 12.81 -4.74
CA PHE A 176 0.48 13.66 -5.65
C PHE A 176 0.98 13.53 -7.10
N VAL A 177 2.28 13.69 -7.31
CA VAL A 177 2.89 13.56 -8.65
C VAL A 177 2.78 12.13 -9.17
N ALA A 178 3.14 11.13 -8.35
CA ALA A 178 3.11 9.73 -8.71
C ALA A 178 1.70 9.24 -9.11
N PHE A 179 0.66 9.73 -8.42
CA PHE A 179 -0.72 9.42 -8.77
C PHE A 179 -1.05 9.81 -10.21
N TYR A 180 -0.73 11.04 -10.64
CA TYR A 180 -1.02 11.48 -12.01
C TYR A 180 -0.12 10.83 -13.06
N VAL A 181 1.14 10.59 -12.74
CA VAL A 181 2.05 9.85 -13.63
C VAL A 181 1.50 8.44 -13.88
N GLU A 182 1.17 7.70 -12.86
CA GLU A 182 0.64 6.34 -13.02
C GLU A 182 -0.80 6.32 -13.58
N TRP A 183 -1.61 7.33 -13.28
CA TRP A 183 -2.94 7.45 -13.87
C TRP A 183 -2.88 7.64 -15.38
N LEU A 184 -1.90 8.39 -15.88
CA LEU A 184 -1.76 8.72 -17.32
C LEU A 184 -0.97 7.66 -18.10
N TRP A 185 0.05 7.02 -17.48
CA TRP A 185 1.09 6.26 -18.21
C TRP A 185 1.11 4.76 -17.92
N THR A 186 0.40 4.27 -16.91
CA THR A 186 0.37 2.83 -16.57
C THR A 186 -0.72 2.09 -17.35
N TRP A 187 -0.38 0.92 -17.92
CA TRP A 187 -1.18 -0.05 -18.73
C TRP A 187 -1.37 0.31 -20.18
#